data_23436cdb4175a33a7ae9a3f23f1a9ae9
#
_entry.id   23436cdb4175a33a7ae9a3f23f1a9ae9
#
_cell.length_a   1.000
_cell.length_b   1.000
_cell.length_c   1.000
_cell.angle_alpha   90.00
_cell.angle_beta   90.00
_cell.angle_gamma   90.00
#
_symmetry.space_group_name_H-M   'P 1'
#
loop_
_entity.id
_entity.type
_entity.pdbx_description
1 polymer ?
#
loop_
_entity_poly.entity_id
_entity_poly.type
_entity_poly.pdbx_seq_one_letter_code
_entity_poly.pdbx_strand_id
1 'polypeptide(L)'
;HGLYANPTAIDTLSIEKQQQFLYYFYEAQRLIQCEEIEKAKPIVEFCYELNPNDATINNYMGLYAQTEQDADAAAGYLRRAYELAPKEYWYNHHVLLLKSNDKKKQQQAIKQLENLAKTDLKNEELYTMLQKAYIVLKQYRQALIVQDNLDSINGYNAMSAMQRYRLNAMLKNNKQAIKEIERYLEIDPDNYQFQVFRMQLYEQTHQPPEKMIPAYEAILRMDPRNILVMNNLAWNLCLIGKDLMRAEELSRITIMREPTNPIYLDTYGWIMYRLGHCESALFYLKRAIEHSGEKIDKEILTHYKEASKRCK
;
A
#
# COMPACT_ATOMS: atom_id res chain seq x y z
N HIS A 1 -16.53 34.49 3.85
CA HIS A 1 -16.84 34.30 5.28
C HIS A 1 -16.00 33.15 5.80
N GLY A 2 -15.01 33.43 6.66
CA GLY A 2 -14.21 32.41 7.34
C GLY A 2 -12.70 32.68 7.44
N LEU A 3 -12.27 33.96 7.34
CA LEU A 3 -10.83 34.30 7.36
C LEU A 3 -10.28 34.65 8.77
N TYR A 4 -11.11 34.61 9.80
CA TYR A 4 -10.69 34.82 11.20
C TYR A 4 -11.06 33.63 12.07
N ALA A 5 -10.09 32.74 12.28
CA ALA A 5 -10.26 31.59 13.15
C ALA A 5 -10.20 31.93 14.65
N ASN A 6 -9.78 33.12 15.01
CA ASN A 6 -9.68 33.55 16.41
C ASN A 6 -9.93 35.05 16.59
N PRO A 7 -11.20 35.51 16.68
CA PRO A 7 -11.53 36.93 16.88
C PRO A 7 -10.96 37.52 18.19
N THR A 8 -10.71 36.67 19.20
CA THR A 8 -10.28 37.14 20.53
C THR A 8 -8.86 37.70 20.57
N ALA A 9 -7.96 37.30 19.68
CA ALA A 9 -6.57 37.76 19.67
C ALA A 9 -6.42 39.20 19.14
N ILE A 10 -7.29 39.59 18.22
CA ILE A 10 -7.28 40.94 17.63
C ILE A 10 -7.95 41.99 18.55
N ASP A 11 -8.97 41.57 19.30
CA ASP A 11 -9.73 42.44 20.19
C ASP A 11 -8.91 42.98 21.36
N THR A 12 -7.75 42.41 21.64
CA THR A 12 -6.81 42.88 22.67
C THR A 12 -5.92 44.02 22.20
N LEU A 13 -5.87 44.30 20.91
CA LEU A 13 -5.05 45.39 20.34
C LEU A 13 -5.78 46.72 20.37
N SER A 14 -5.01 47.83 20.40
CA SER A 14 -5.61 49.16 20.14
C SER A 14 -6.23 49.23 18.73
N ILE A 15 -7.23 50.07 18.53
CA ILE A 15 -7.94 50.27 17.25
C ILE A 15 -6.95 50.56 16.11
N GLU A 16 -5.95 51.39 16.36
CA GLU A 16 -4.94 51.74 15.37
C GLU A 16 -4.09 50.52 14.96
N LYS A 17 -3.64 49.71 15.94
CA LYS A 17 -2.89 48.49 15.70
C LYS A 17 -3.77 47.42 14.99
N GLN A 18 -5.05 47.34 15.33
CA GLN A 18 -5.99 46.44 14.63
C GLN A 18 -6.10 46.79 13.16
N GLN A 19 -6.28 48.06 12.83
CA GLN A 19 -6.37 48.53 11.44
C GLN A 19 -5.07 48.29 10.68
N GLN A 20 -3.95 48.58 11.31
CA GLN A 20 -2.61 48.34 10.73
C GLN A 20 -2.37 46.83 10.48
N PHE A 21 -2.65 45.99 11.48
CA PHE A 21 -2.53 44.53 11.34
C PHE A 21 -3.41 44.02 10.18
N LEU A 22 -4.66 44.41 10.11
CA LEU A 22 -5.60 43.98 9.06
C LEU A 22 -5.11 44.34 7.66
N TYR A 23 -4.63 45.55 7.48
CA TYR A 23 -4.11 46.01 6.19
C TYR A 23 -2.94 45.13 5.71
N TYR A 24 -1.94 44.96 6.55
CA TYR A 24 -0.76 44.18 6.19
C TYR A 24 -1.06 42.67 6.11
N PHE A 25 -1.97 42.15 6.93
CA PHE A 25 -2.41 40.79 6.88
C PHE A 25 -3.04 40.44 5.50
N TYR A 26 -3.94 41.27 5.03
CA TYR A 26 -4.54 41.04 3.70
C TYR A 26 -3.53 41.23 2.58
N GLU A 27 -2.60 42.16 2.70
CA GLU A 27 -1.55 42.35 1.70
C GLU A 27 -0.59 41.13 1.69
N ALA A 28 -0.21 40.58 2.84
CA ALA A 28 0.56 39.33 2.91
C ALA A 28 -0.17 38.18 2.23
N GLN A 29 -1.47 38.00 2.51
CA GLN A 29 -2.28 36.97 1.89
C GLN A 29 -2.36 37.11 0.37
N ARG A 30 -2.56 38.36 -0.11
CA ARG A 30 -2.59 38.67 -1.54
C ARG A 30 -1.29 38.29 -2.24
N LEU A 31 -0.16 38.66 -1.65
CA LEU A 31 1.18 38.31 -2.17
C LEU A 31 1.41 36.80 -2.20
N ILE A 32 1.01 36.09 -1.14
CA ILE A 32 1.12 34.61 -1.07
C ILE A 32 0.25 33.97 -2.16
N GLN A 33 -0.97 34.45 -2.38
CA GLN A 33 -1.87 33.95 -3.44
C GLN A 33 -1.33 34.23 -4.85
N CYS A 34 -0.57 35.32 -5.02
CA CYS A 34 0.11 35.66 -6.26
C CYS A 34 1.48 34.95 -6.40
N GLU A 35 1.83 34.03 -5.52
CA GLU A 35 3.13 33.31 -5.46
C GLU A 35 4.34 34.24 -5.25
N GLU A 36 4.12 35.49 -4.80
CA GLU A 36 5.16 36.47 -4.48
C GLU A 36 5.69 36.27 -3.05
N ILE A 37 6.16 35.07 -2.75
CA ILE A 37 6.47 34.59 -1.40
C ILE A 37 7.54 35.43 -0.71
N GLU A 38 8.61 35.80 -1.45
CA GLU A 38 9.72 36.61 -0.90
C GLU A 38 9.29 38.04 -0.53
N LYS A 39 8.32 38.59 -1.24
CA LYS A 39 7.76 39.92 -0.91
C LYS A 39 6.79 39.86 0.27
N ALA A 40 6.11 38.72 0.44
CA ALA A 40 5.18 38.53 1.55
C ALA A 40 5.91 38.40 2.89
N LYS A 41 7.11 37.80 2.91
CA LYS A 41 7.84 37.47 4.14
C LYS A 41 8.01 38.67 5.09
N PRO A 42 8.59 39.81 4.71
CA PRO A 42 8.76 40.96 5.61
C PRO A 42 7.43 41.52 6.13
N ILE A 43 6.36 41.37 5.34
CA ILE A 43 5.01 41.79 5.76
C ILE A 43 4.44 40.83 6.81
N VAL A 44 4.66 39.53 6.66
CA VAL A 44 4.28 38.50 7.65
C VAL A 44 5.06 38.72 8.95
N GLU A 45 6.36 38.99 8.89
CA GLU A 45 7.19 39.31 10.05
C GLU A 45 6.65 40.55 10.79
N PHE A 46 6.31 41.60 10.06
CA PHE A 46 5.71 42.78 10.66
C PHE A 46 4.31 42.52 11.27
N CYS A 47 3.50 41.69 10.62
CA CYS A 47 2.24 41.24 11.21
C CYS A 47 2.45 40.46 12.51
N TYR A 48 3.50 39.64 12.57
CA TYR A 48 3.87 38.90 13.79
C TYR A 48 4.26 39.84 14.93
N GLU A 49 5.02 40.90 14.64
CA GLU A 49 5.36 41.94 15.64
C GLU A 49 4.11 42.66 16.19
N LEU A 50 3.14 42.93 15.33
CA LEU A 50 1.88 43.55 15.73
C LEU A 50 0.98 42.62 16.55
N ASN A 51 0.87 41.35 16.12
CA ASN A 51 0.02 40.33 16.76
C ASN A 51 0.65 38.93 16.75
N PRO A 52 1.50 38.61 17.71
CA PRO A 52 2.15 37.30 17.82
C PRO A 52 1.18 36.16 18.20
N ASN A 53 -0.08 36.46 18.48
CA ASN A 53 -1.12 35.50 18.83
C ASN A 53 -2.12 35.26 17.68
N ASP A 54 -1.80 35.65 16.47
CA ASP A 54 -2.59 35.25 15.30
C ASP A 54 -2.13 33.89 14.78
N ALA A 55 -3.08 32.95 14.62
CA ALA A 55 -2.78 31.58 14.23
C ALA A 55 -2.25 31.50 12.79
N THR A 56 -2.80 32.30 11.87
CA THR A 56 -2.41 32.32 10.45
C THR A 56 -0.99 32.84 10.29
N ILE A 57 -0.67 33.93 11.00
CA ILE A 57 0.68 34.51 10.99
C ILE A 57 1.69 33.54 11.57
N ASN A 58 1.39 32.90 12.70
CA ASN A 58 2.27 31.87 13.23
C ASN A 58 2.48 30.70 12.24
N ASN A 59 1.44 30.26 11.53
CA ASN A 59 1.61 29.24 10.52
C ASN A 59 2.54 29.70 9.37
N TYR A 60 2.38 30.93 8.87
CA TYR A 60 3.27 31.46 7.84
C TYR A 60 4.72 31.61 8.34
N MET A 61 4.94 32.11 9.54
CA MET A 61 6.27 32.19 10.17
C MET A 61 6.92 30.80 10.27
N GLY A 62 6.13 29.79 10.64
CA GLY A 62 6.61 28.42 10.71
C GLY A 62 6.98 27.83 9.35
N LEU A 63 6.22 28.13 8.28
CA LEU A 63 6.55 27.72 6.92
C LEU A 63 7.81 28.42 6.40
N TYR A 64 7.98 29.71 6.66
CA TYR A 64 9.24 30.42 6.32
C TYR A 64 10.44 29.83 7.04
N ALA A 65 10.33 29.59 8.35
CA ALA A 65 11.40 28.94 9.10
C ALA A 65 11.78 27.54 8.56
N GLN A 66 10.80 26.79 8.03
CA GLN A 66 11.09 25.52 7.36
C GLN A 66 11.90 25.71 6.07
N THR A 67 11.61 26.74 5.26
CA THR A 67 12.36 27.03 4.04
C THR A 67 13.80 27.47 4.35
N GLU A 68 13.98 28.15 5.49
CA GLU A 68 15.29 28.59 6.01
C GLU A 68 16.05 27.48 6.77
N GLN A 69 15.47 26.29 6.88
CA GLN A 69 16.01 25.15 7.59
C GLN A 69 16.20 25.37 9.10
N ASP A 70 15.50 26.34 9.68
CA ASP A 70 15.44 26.56 11.13
C ASP A 70 14.33 25.67 11.74
N ALA A 71 14.72 24.46 12.08
CA ALA A 71 13.79 23.46 12.60
C ALA A 71 13.17 23.83 13.96
N ASP A 72 13.91 24.53 14.81
CA ASP A 72 13.45 24.91 16.15
C ASP A 72 12.46 26.08 16.07
N ALA A 73 12.74 27.12 15.29
CA ALA A 73 11.79 28.19 15.03
C ALA A 73 10.52 27.66 14.37
N ALA A 74 10.65 26.83 13.34
CA ALA A 74 9.51 26.20 12.66
C ALA A 74 8.63 25.42 13.64
N ALA A 75 9.23 24.61 14.53
CA ALA A 75 8.50 23.85 15.53
C ALA A 75 7.77 24.77 16.54
N GLY A 76 8.39 25.86 16.93
CA GLY A 76 7.79 26.85 17.83
C GLY A 76 6.56 27.51 17.23
N TYR A 77 6.69 28.08 16.02
CA TYR A 77 5.60 28.77 15.34
C TYR A 77 4.45 27.83 14.94
N LEU A 78 4.74 26.67 14.35
CA LEU A 78 3.69 25.72 13.94
C LEU A 78 2.93 25.15 15.15
N ARG A 79 3.64 24.90 16.27
CA ARG A 79 2.96 24.53 17.52
C ARG A 79 2.04 25.66 18.00
N ARG A 80 2.51 26.90 17.96
CA ARG A 80 1.68 28.04 18.38
C ARG A 80 0.44 28.23 17.50
N ALA A 81 0.58 28.09 16.18
CA ALA A 81 -0.55 28.11 15.26
C ALA A 81 -1.60 27.03 15.59
N TYR A 82 -1.12 25.79 15.84
CA TYR A 82 -1.98 24.70 16.28
C TYR A 82 -2.68 24.93 17.62
N GLU A 83 -1.96 25.47 18.64
CA GLU A 83 -2.55 25.78 19.94
C GLU A 83 -3.66 26.84 19.84
N LEU A 84 -3.50 27.83 18.95
CA LEU A 84 -4.45 28.92 18.74
C LEU A 84 -5.67 28.47 17.94
N ALA A 85 -5.49 27.66 16.90
CA ALA A 85 -6.56 27.19 16.02
C ALA A 85 -6.32 25.72 15.59
N PRO A 86 -6.61 24.75 16.47
CA PRO A 86 -6.28 23.33 16.23
C PRO A 86 -6.92 22.74 15.00
N LYS A 87 -8.14 23.15 14.64
CA LYS A 87 -8.87 22.58 13.49
C LYS A 87 -8.33 23.06 12.14
N GLU A 88 -7.75 24.24 12.12
CA GLU A 88 -7.25 24.89 10.90
C GLU A 88 -5.76 24.59 10.66
N TYR A 89 -4.95 24.56 11.73
CA TYR A 89 -3.48 24.49 11.61
C TYR A 89 -2.86 23.21 12.16
N TRP A 90 -3.63 22.12 12.24
CA TRP A 90 -3.13 20.83 12.71
C TRP A 90 -2.11 20.19 11.75
N TYR A 91 -2.27 20.38 10.45
CA TYR A 91 -1.52 19.60 9.44
C TYR A 91 -0.01 19.81 9.53
N ASN A 92 0.45 21.04 9.37
CA ASN A 92 1.89 21.37 9.34
C ASN A 92 2.59 21.00 10.65
N HIS A 93 1.93 21.28 11.78
CA HIS A 93 2.44 20.90 13.10
C HIS A 93 2.65 19.39 13.24
N HIS A 94 1.67 18.59 12.84
CA HIS A 94 1.76 17.13 12.96
C HIS A 94 2.71 16.50 11.95
N VAL A 95 2.80 17.03 10.72
CA VAL A 95 3.81 16.63 9.74
C VAL A 95 5.23 16.78 10.34
N LEU A 96 5.50 17.89 10.99
CA LEU A 96 6.79 18.14 11.62
C LEU A 96 7.08 17.15 12.76
N LEU A 97 6.10 16.93 13.64
CA LEU A 97 6.24 15.97 14.75
C LEU A 97 6.46 14.53 14.26
N LEU A 98 5.74 14.11 13.21
CA LEU A 98 5.84 12.76 12.66
C LEU A 98 7.14 12.53 11.89
N LYS A 99 7.73 13.57 11.30
CA LYS A 99 9.06 13.50 10.65
C LYS A 99 10.22 13.45 11.66
N SER A 100 9.98 13.79 12.94
CA SER A 100 10.98 13.70 13.98
C SER A 100 11.44 12.25 14.21
N ASN A 101 12.73 12.05 14.52
CA ASN A 101 13.24 10.75 14.95
C ASN A 101 12.90 10.42 16.41
N ASP A 102 12.25 11.34 17.14
CA ASP A 102 11.83 11.14 18.51
C ASP A 102 10.47 10.43 18.59
N LYS A 103 10.49 9.17 19.03
CA LYS A 103 9.28 8.35 19.20
C LYS A 103 8.25 8.98 20.15
N LYS A 104 8.68 9.76 21.15
CA LYS A 104 7.74 10.43 22.07
C LYS A 104 6.98 11.53 21.34
N LYS A 105 7.65 12.33 20.50
CA LYS A 105 7.02 13.35 19.67
C LYS A 105 6.03 12.69 18.67
N GLN A 106 6.41 11.58 18.04
CA GLN A 106 5.54 10.85 17.14
C GLN A 106 4.28 10.30 17.86
N GLN A 107 4.45 9.74 19.07
CA GLN A 107 3.31 9.26 19.87
C GLN A 107 2.41 10.40 20.34
N GLN A 108 2.99 11.54 20.70
CA GLN A 108 2.23 12.75 21.04
C GLN A 108 1.40 13.22 19.85
N ALA A 109 1.99 13.25 18.65
CA ALA A 109 1.28 13.62 17.43
C ALA A 109 0.08 12.71 17.17
N ILE A 110 0.25 11.39 17.29
CA ILE A 110 -0.84 10.42 17.13
C ILE A 110 -1.97 10.72 18.11
N LYS A 111 -1.66 10.89 19.40
CA LYS A 111 -2.67 11.18 20.42
C LYS A 111 -3.45 12.48 20.13
N GLN A 112 -2.78 13.51 19.63
CA GLN A 112 -3.43 14.75 19.22
C GLN A 112 -4.33 14.54 18.00
N LEU A 113 -3.84 13.82 16.98
CA LEU A 113 -4.63 13.48 15.78
C LEU A 113 -5.87 12.62 16.12
N GLU A 114 -5.73 11.63 17.02
CA GLU A 114 -6.87 10.86 17.51
C GLU A 114 -7.94 11.72 18.19
N ASN A 115 -7.52 12.74 18.96
CA ASN A 115 -8.46 13.65 19.59
C ASN A 115 -9.15 14.56 18.58
N LEU A 116 -8.45 15.04 17.57
CA LEU A 116 -9.05 15.79 16.46
C LEU A 116 -10.05 14.94 15.67
N ALA A 117 -9.70 13.68 15.39
CA ALA A 117 -10.56 12.74 14.67
C ALA A 117 -11.91 12.48 15.37
N LYS A 118 -11.97 12.61 16.70
CA LYS A 118 -13.24 12.51 17.44
C LYS A 118 -14.22 13.65 17.15
N THR A 119 -13.71 14.81 16.74
CA THR A 119 -14.50 16.02 16.48
C THR A 119 -14.73 16.29 15.01
N ASP A 120 -13.96 15.63 14.14
CA ASP A 120 -14.03 15.80 12.67
C ASP A 120 -14.03 14.43 11.97
N LEU A 121 -15.19 13.77 12.02
CA LEU A 121 -15.38 12.38 11.57
C LEU A 121 -15.31 12.20 10.05
N LYS A 122 -15.28 13.28 9.26
CA LYS A 122 -15.26 13.23 7.79
C LYS A 122 -13.98 13.81 7.18
N ASN A 123 -12.99 14.09 8.00
CA ASN A 123 -11.73 14.65 7.51
C ASN A 123 -10.81 13.53 6.98
N GLU A 124 -10.88 13.28 5.69
CA GLU A 124 -10.08 12.27 5.00
C GLU A 124 -8.57 12.48 5.18
N GLU A 125 -8.11 13.73 5.10
CA GLU A 125 -6.70 14.08 5.23
C GLU A 125 -6.16 13.73 6.62
N LEU A 126 -6.96 14.03 7.66
CA LEU A 126 -6.64 13.69 9.04
C LEU A 126 -6.51 12.18 9.25
N TYR A 127 -7.49 11.40 8.79
CA TYR A 127 -7.42 9.94 8.88
C TYR A 127 -6.28 9.36 8.05
N THR A 128 -6.00 9.93 6.87
CA THR A 128 -4.86 9.50 6.04
C THR A 128 -3.53 9.75 6.76
N MET A 129 -3.36 10.91 7.41
CA MET A 129 -2.17 11.20 8.19
C MET A 129 -2.04 10.26 9.40
N LEU A 130 -3.13 10.03 10.12
CA LEU A 130 -3.17 9.13 11.27
C LEU A 130 -2.82 7.68 10.86
N GLN A 131 -3.34 7.20 9.74
CA GLN A 131 -3.00 5.88 9.21
C GLN A 131 -1.51 5.76 8.86
N LYS A 132 -0.96 6.76 8.16
CA LYS A 132 0.48 6.80 7.83
C LYS A 132 1.34 6.78 9.10
N ALA A 133 0.95 7.53 10.13
CA ALA A 133 1.65 7.56 11.41
C ALA A 133 1.67 6.18 12.10
N TYR A 134 0.54 5.50 12.13
CA TYR A 134 0.46 4.13 12.66
C TYR A 134 1.31 3.13 11.87
N ILE A 135 1.34 3.26 10.53
CA ILE A 135 2.16 2.39 9.67
C ILE A 135 3.65 2.59 9.97
N VAL A 136 4.12 3.84 10.07
CA VAL A 136 5.51 4.17 10.41
C VAL A 136 5.91 3.58 11.76
N LEU A 137 5.03 3.65 12.75
CA LEU A 137 5.25 3.06 14.09
C LEU A 137 4.96 1.56 14.15
N LYS A 138 4.66 0.90 13.01
CA LYS A 138 4.33 -0.53 12.91
C LYS A 138 3.10 -0.94 13.74
N GLN A 139 2.21 0.00 14.00
CA GLN A 139 0.94 -0.23 14.70
C GLN A 139 -0.16 -0.59 13.69
N TYR A 140 0.01 -1.70 12.97
CA TYR A 140 -0.81 -2.07 11.81
C TYR A 140 -2.27 -2.37 12.16
N ARG A 141 -2.56 -2.82 13.39
CA ARG A 141 -3.96 -3.03 13.85
C ARG A 141 -4.72 -1.70 13.94
N GLN A 142 -4.09 -0.68 14.50
CA GLN A 142 -4.65 0.67 14.57
C GLN A 142 -4.81 1.26 13.17
N ALA A 143 -3.84 1.05 12.28
CA ALA A 143 -3.95 1.46 10.88
C ALA A 143 -5.15 0.81 10.15
N LEU A 144 -5.53 -0.44 10.49
CA LEU A 144 -6.74 -1.10 9.96
C LEU A 144 -8.01 -0.45 10.48
N ILE A 145 -8.07 -0.08 11.77
CA ILE A 145 -9.23 0.64 12.35
C ILE A 145 -9.41 1.99 11.65
N VAL A 146 -8.31 2.70 11.39
CA VAL A 146 -8.37 3.96 10.63
C VAL A 146 -8.83 3.72 9.19
N GLN A 147 -8.48 2.57 8.58
CA GLN A 147 -8.99 2.22 7.26
C GLN A 147 -10.52 2.05 7.25
N ASP A 148 -11.13 1.57 8.35
CA ASP A 148 -12.59 1.49 8.46
C ASP A 148 -13.24 2.89 8.39
N ASN A 149 -12.62 3.90 9.01
CA ASN A 149 -13.09 5.29 8.92
C ASN A 149 -12.92 5.86 7.51
N LEU A 150 -11.78 5.62 6.86
CA LEU A 150 -11.54 6.04 5.48
C LEU A 150 -12.53 5.39 4.50
N ASP A 151 -12.86 4.11 4.69
CA ASP A 151 -13.86 3.42 3.89
C ASP A 151 -15.28 3.96 4.13
N SER A 152 -15.56 4.46 5.34
CA SER A 152 -16.83 5.11 5.65
C SER A 152 -16.97 6.46 4.94
N ILE A 153 -15.86 7.13 4.66
CA ILE A 153 -15.82 8.43 3.95
C ILE A 153 -15.87 8.21 2.44
N ASN A 154 -15.00 7.32 1.91
CA ASN A 154 -14.72 7.18 0.48
C ASN A 154 -15.38 5.96 -0.17
N GLY A 155 -16.00 5.11 0.62
CA GLY A 155 -16.47 3.79 0.17
C GLY A 155 -15.34 2.78 0.03
N TYR A 156 -15.72 1.51 0.01
CA TYR A 156 -14.78 0.41 -0.24
C TYR A 156 -14.47 0.33 -1.75
N ASN A 157 -13.19 0.36 -2.09
CA ASN A 157 -12.69 0.38 -3.48
C ASN A 157 -11.35 -0.35 -3.60
N ALA A 158 -10.74 -0.36 -4.79
CA ALA A 158 -9.46 -1.03 -5.04
C ALA A 158 -8.32 -0.55 -4.12
N MET A 159 -8.24 0.76 -3.85
CA MET A 159 -7.21 1.31 -2.95
C MET A 159 -7.41 0.82 -1.52
N SER A 160 -8.65 0.83 -1.04
CA SER A 160 -9.03 0.31 0.27
C SER A 160 -8.68 -1.18 0.40
N ALA A 161 -9.09 -2.00 -0.56
CA ALA A 161 -8.80 -3.43 -0.58
C ALA A 161 -7.27 -3.70 -0.56
N MET A 162 -6.51 -2.97 -1.37
CA MET A 162 -5.06 -3.06 -1.42
C MET A 162 -4.41 -2.67 -0.09
N GLN A 163 -4.89 -1.60 0.55
CA GLN A 163 -4.36 -1.15 1.83
C GLN A 163 -4.66 -2.16 2.93
N ARG A 164 -5.88 -2.72 2.98
CA ARG A 164 -6.26 -3.79 3.90
C ARG A 164 -5.42 -5.05 3.70
N TYR A 165 -5.22 -5.45 2.46
CA TYR A 165 -4.32 -6.55 2.10
C TYR A 165 -2.91 -6.33 2.65
N ARG A 166 -2.30 -5.16 2.37
CA ARG A 166 -0.94 -4.83 2.81
C ARG A 166 -0.82 -4.83 4.34
N LEU A 167 -1.76 -4.24 5.04
CA LEU A 167 -1.75 -4.19 6.50
C LEU A 167 -1.89 -5.59 7.12
N ASN A 168 -2.75 -6.44 6.56
CA ASN A 168 -2.89 -7.83 7.01
C ASN A 168 -1.63 -8.66 6.69
N ALA A 169 -0.96 -8.43 5.57
CA ALA A 169 0.32 -9.06 5.24
C ALA A 169 1.42 -8.65 6.25
N MET A 170 1.48 -7.37 6.62
CA MET A 170 2.41 -6.88 7.66
C MET A 170 2.12 -7.50 9.03
N LEU A 171 0.87 -7.82 9.33
CA LEU A 171 0.46 -8.55 10.54
C LEU A 171 0.70 -10.06 10.44
N LYS A 172 1.19 -10.56 9.31
CA LYS A 172 1.30 -11.98 8.98
C LYS A 172 -0.04 -12.73 9.06
N ASN A 173 -1.13 -12.02 8.87
CA ASN A 173 -2.49 -12.55 8.87
C ASN A 173 -2.92 -12.90 7.43
N ASN A 174 -2.30 -13.93 6.87
CA ASN A 174 -2.55 -14.35 5.49
C ASN A 174 -4.02 -14.72 5.23
N LYS A 175 -4.69 -15.29 6.24
CA LYS A 175 -6.13 -15.63 6.12
C LYS A 175 -6.99 -14.40 5.86
N GLN A 176 -6.76 -13.32 6.57
CA GLN A 176 -7.50 -12.08 6.36
C GLN A 176 -7.05 -11.36 5.09
N ALA A 177 -5.76 -11.40 4.76
CA ALA A 177 -5.24 -10.86 3.51
C ALA A 177 -5.92 -11.51 2.28
N ILE A 178 -6.09 -12.84 2.29
CA ILE A 178 -6.84 -13.58 1.26
C ILE A 178 -8.28 -13.08 1.18
N LYS A 179 -8.97 -12.97 2.32
CA LYS A 179 -10.37 -12.50 2.34
C LYS A 179 -10.55 -11.11 1.74
N GLU A 180 -9.63 -10.19 2.00
CA GLU A 180 -9.72 -8.82 1.43
C GLU A 180 -9.56 -8.83 -0.10
N ILE A 181 -8.67 -9.68 -0.62
CA ILE A 181 -8.50 -9.85 -2.07
C ILE A 181 -9.74 -10.51 -2.68
N GLU A 182 -10.24 -11.60 -2.09
CA GLU A 182 -11.43 -12.31 -2.56
C GLU A 182 -12.66 -11.38 -2.56
N ARG A 183 -12.86 -10.61 -1.48
CA ARG A 183 -13.93 -9.61 -1.38
C ARG A 183 -13.89 -8.58 -2.50
N TYR A 184 -12.71 -8.08 -2.85
CA TYR A 184 -12.61 -7.13 -3.96
C TYR A 184 -12.88 -7.79 -5.31
N LEU A 185 -12.44 -9.03 -5.51
CA LEU A 185 -12.70 -9.80 -6.72
C LEU A 185 -14.18 -10.19 -6.90
N GLU A 186 -15.03 -10.12 -5.86
CA GLU A 186 -16.49 -10.20 -6.00
C GLU A 186 -17.06 -8.94 -6.68
N ILE A 187 -16.38 -7.79 -6.55
CA ILE A 187 -16.79 -6.50 -7.14
C ILE A 187 -16.23 -6.36 -8.56
N ASP A 188 -14.95 -6.72 -8.74
CA ASP A 188 -14.23 -6.62 -10.03
C ASP A 188 -13.47 -7.92 -10.31
N PRO A 189 -14.18 -8.96 -10.82
CA PRO A 189 -13.61 -10.29 -11.06
C PRO A 189 -12.46 -10.33 -12.07
N ASP A 190 -12.45 -9.38 -13.00
CA ASP A 190 -11.46 -9.31 -14.06
C ASP A 190 -10.31 -8.33 -13.75
N ASN A 191 -10.14 -7.96 -12.48
CA ASN A 191 -8.98 -7.17 -12.06
C ASN A 191 -7.71 -8.02 -12.04
N TYR A 192 -6.91 -7.87 -13.09
CA TYR A 192 -5.69 -8.67 -13.29
C TYR A 192 -4.75 -8.63 -12.08
N GLN A 193 -4.52 -7.45 -11.52
CA GLN A 193 -3.59 -7.30 -10.40
C GLN A 193 -4.05 -8.04 -9.15
N PHE A 194 -5.34 -7.97 -8.82
CA PHE A 194 -5.91 -8.71 -7.68
C PHE A 194 -5.94 -10.21 -7.93
N GLN A 195 -6.16 -10.66 -9.16
CA GLN A 195 -6.04 -12.07 -9.53
C GLN A 195 -4.60 -12.58 -9.33
N VAL A 196 -3.59 -11.79 -9.72
CA VAL A 196 -2.17 -12.13 -9.49
C VAL A 196 -1.87 -12.18 -7.99
N PHE A 197 -2.33 -11.23 -7.18
CA PHE A 197 -2.14 -11.26 -5.73
C PHE A 197 -2.83 -12.47 -5.09
N ARG A 198 -4.04 -12.83 -5.54
CA ARG A 198 -4.73 -14.03 -5.07
C ARG A 198 -3.91 -15.28 -5.35
N MET A 199 -3.43 -15.42 -6.59
CA MET A 199 -2.58 -16.54 -6.98
C MET A 199 -1.34 -16.64 -6.11
N GLN A 200 -0.57 -15.56 -5.97
CA GLN A 200 0.66 -15.53 -5.18
C GLN A 200 0.41 -15.88 -3.71
N LEU A 201 -0.67 -15.36 -3.13
CA LEU A 201 -1.02 -15.63 -1.75
C LEU A 201 -1.47 -17.09 -1.54
N TYR A 202 -2.19 -17.63 -2.51
CA TYR A 202 -2.60 -19.03 -2.50
C TYR A 202 -1.39 -19.96 -2.58
N GLU A 203 -0.42 -19.68 -3.48
CA GLU A 203 0.85 -20.41 -3.56
C GLU A 203 1.63 -20.33 -2.25
N GLN A 204 1.82 -19.11 -1.71
CA GLN A 204 2.54 -18.87 -0.46
C GLN A 204 1.90 -19.58 0.74
N THR A 205 0.59 -19.74 0.74
CA THR A 205 -0.17 -20.37 1.84
C THR A 205 -0.51 -21.83 1.56
N HIS A 206 0.02 -22.41 0.48
CA HIS A 206 -0.21 -23.79 0.07
C HIS A 206 -1.69 -24.17 0.01
N GLN A 207 -2.49 -23.30 -0.64
CA GLN A 207 -3.91 -23.59 -0.82
C GLN A 207 -4.11 -24.85 -1.68
N PRO A 208 -5.19 -25.61 -1.47
CA PRO A 208 -5.43 -26.84 -2.22
C PRO A 208 -5.70 -26.56 -3.72
N PRO A 209 -5.41 -27.54 -4.60
CA PRO A 209 -5.57 -27.39 -6.04
C PRO A 209 -6.96 -26.91 -6.49
N GLU A 210 -8.01 -27.26 -5.75
CA GLU A 210 -9.39 -26.84 -6.02
C GLU A 210 -9.58 -25.33 -5.96
N LYS A 211 -8.74 -24.62 -5.15
CA LYS A 211 -8.70 -23.15 -5.10
C LYS A 211 -7.71 -22.56 -6.09
N MET A 212 -6.58 -23.27 -6.30
CA MET A 212 -5.51 -22.80 -7.20
C MET A 212 -5.96 -22.78 -8.66
N ILE A 213 -6.65 -23.85 -9.12
CA ILE A 213 -7.08 -24.01 -10.52
C ILE A 213 -7.93 -22.81 -10.99
N PRO A 214 -9.03 -22.40 -10.32
CA PRO A 214 -9.80 -21.23 -10.74
C PRO A 214 -9.01 -19.92 -10.74
N ALA A 215 -8.01 -19.79 -9.86
CA ALA A 215 -7.16 -18.60 -9.82
C ALA A 215 -6.25 -18.52 -11.06
N TYR A 216 -5.61 -19.64 -11.45
CA TYR A 216 -4.80 -19.70 -12.66
C TYR A 216 -5.63 -19.50 -13.92
N GLU A 217 -6.83 -20.10 -13.98
CA GLU A 217 -7.74 -19.93 -15.11
C GLU A 217 -8.18 -18.48 -15.30
N ALA A 218 -8.44 -17.76 -14.18
CA ALA A 218 -8.77 -16.35 -14.26
C ALA A 218 -7.63 -15.52 -14.87
N ILE A 219 -6.38 -15.80 -14.51
CA ILE A 219 -5.21 -15.12 -15.07
C ILE A 219 -5.06 -15.49 -16.57
N LEU A 220 -5.19 -16.76 -16.94
CA LEU A 220 -5.03 -17.18 -18.33
C LEU A 220 -6.12 -16.65 -19.27
N ARG A 221 -7.34 -16.33 -18.77
CA ARG A 221 -8.35 -15.62 -19.58
C ARG A 221 -7.87 -14.22 -19.98
N MET A 222 -7.12 -13.53 -19.12
CA MET A 222 -6.63 -12.17 -19.35
C MET A 222 -5.26 -12.14 -20.01
N ASP A 223 -4.40 -13.12 -19.69
CA ASP A 223 -3.05 -13.29 -20.25
C ASP A 223 -2.87 -14.74 -20.75
N PRO A 224 -3.40 -15.07 -21.93
CA PRO A 224 -3.35 -16.44 -22.48
C PRO A 224 -1.95 -16.91 -22.86
N ARG A 225 -0.92 -16.06 -22.76
CA ARG A 225 0.47 -16.40 -23.11
C ARG A 225 1.37 -16.62 -21.88
N ASN A 226 0.82 -16.58 -20.70
CA ASN A 226 1.56 -16.72 -19.44
C ASN A 226 1.98 -18.17 -19.22
N ILE A 227 3.18 -18.51 -19.71
CA ILE A 227 3.71 -19.89 -19.65
C ILE A 227 3.93 -20.39 -18.21
N LEU A 228 4.28 -19.51 -17.28
CA LEU A 228 4.40 -19.88 -15.86
C LEU A 228 3.06 -20.34 -15.30
N VAL A 229 2.01 -19.56 -15.55
CA VAL A 229 0.66 -19.89 -15.08
C VAL A 229 0.11 -21.13 -15.80
N MET A 230 0.42 -21.33 -17.09
CA MET A 230 0.09 -22.57 -17.81
C MET A 230 0.72 -23.79 -17.13
N ASN A 231 2.00 -23.73 -16.80
CA ASN A 231 2.68 -24.83 -16.12
C ASN A 231 2.05 -25.11 -14.76
N ASN A 232 1.80 -24.08 -13.96
CA ASN A 232 1.23 -24.24 -12.63
C ASN A 232 -0.21 -24.78 -12.68
N LEU A 233 -1.00 -24.35 -13.65
CA LEU A 233 -2.33 -24.93 -13.89
C LEU A 233 -2.23 -26.41 -14.30
N ALA A 234 -1.37 -26.76 -15.26
CA ALA A 234 -1.15 -28.11 -15.70
C ALA A 234 -0.72 -29.03 -14.55
N TRP A 235 0.18 -28.57 -13.72
CA TRP A 235 0.61 -29.27 -12.51
C TRP A 235 -0.55 -29.54 -11.54
N ASN A 236 -1.35 -28.49 -11.23
CA ASN A 236 -2.48 -28.62 -10.30
C ASN A 236 -3.59 -29.56 -10.85
N LEU A 237 -3.88 -29.51 -12.15
CA LEU A 237 -4.79 -30.46 -12.80
C LEU A 237 -4.26 -31.90 -12.70
N CYS A 238 -2.95 -32.07 -12.90
CA CYS A 238 -2.31 -33.38 -12.80
C CYS A 238 -2.36 -33.93 -11.37
N LEU A 239 -2.13 -33.09 -10.35
CA LEU A 239 -2.18 -33.50 -8.93
C LEU A 239 -3.53 -34.12 -8.56
N ILE A 240 -4.64 -33.50 -8.96
CA ILE A 240 -5.98 -33.99 -8.63
C ILE A 240 -6.50 -35.04 -9.63
N GLY A 241 -5.73 -35.33 -10.69
CA GLY A 241 -6.10 -36.29 -11.72
C GLY A 241 -7.32 -35.88 -12.56
N LYS A 242 -7.62 -34.58 -12.61
CA LYS A 242 -8.70 -34.03 -13.44
C LYS A 242 -8.15 -33.47 -14.74
N ASP A 243 -8.86 -33.74 -15.82
CA ASP A 243 -8.57 -33.19 -17.16
C ASP A 243 -7.06 -33.28 -17.54
N LEU A 244 -6.52 -34.50 -17.44
CA LEU A 244 -5.12 -34.77 -17.77
C LEU A 244 -4.78 -34.44 -19.23
N MET A 245 -5.74 -34.47 -20.15
CA MET A 245 -5.53 -34.06 -21.54
C MET A 245 -5.28 -32.57 -21.65
N ARG A 246 -6.04 -31.76 -20.92
CA ARG A 246 -5.80 -30.31 -20.86
C ARG A 246 -4.50 -29.97 -20.15
N ALA A 247 -4.16 -30.72 -19.09
CA ALA A 247 -2.88 -30.57 -18.42
C ALA A 247 -1.71 -30.84 -19.40
N GLU A 248 -1.82 -31.86 -20.24
CA GLU A 248 -0.84 -32.18 -21.30
C GLU A 248 -0.73 -31.03 -22.31
N GLU A 249 -1.86 -30.55 -22.86
CA GLU A 249 -1.88 -29.46 -23.83
C GLU A 249 -1.17 -28.20 -23.30
N LEU A 250 -1.50 -27.77 -22.08
CA LEU A 250 -0.88 -26.62 -21.44
C LEU A 250 0.62 -26.81 -21.22
N SER A 251 1.01 -27.96 -20.64
CA SER A 251 2.39 -28.27 -20.36
C SER A 251 3.22 -28.48 -21.62
N ARG A 252 2.63 -29.00 -22.70
CA ARG A 252 3.29 -29.11 -24.01
C ARG A 252 3.64 -27.72 -24.58
N ILE A 253 2.78 -26.72 -24.40
CA ILE A 253 3.09 -25.35 -24.81
C ILE A 253 4.29 -24.83 -24.02
N THR A 254 4.40 -25.11 -22.72
CA THR A 254 5.51 -24.63 -21.90
C THR A 254 6.85 -25.22 -22.32
N ILE A 255 6.94 -26.52 -22.60
CA ILE A 255 8.17 -27.16 -23.09
C ILE A 255 8.54 -26.77 -24.54
N MET A 256 7.55 -26.39 -25.36
CA MET A 256 7.80 -25.83 -26.69
C MET A 256 8.42 -24.44 -26.64
N ARG A 257 8.05 -23.65 -25.64
CA ARG A 257 8.56 -22.27 -25.43
C ARG A 257 9.93 -22.28 -24.73
N GLU A 258 10.08 -23.13 -23.73
CA GLU A 258 11.33 -23.28 -22.94
C GLU A 258 11.74 -24.74 -22.86
N PRO A 259 12.37 -25.28 -23.93
CA PRO A 259 12.63 -26.73 -24.07
C PRO A 259 13.73 -27.28 -23.15
N THR A 260 14.43 -26.40 -22.43
CA THR A 260 15.48 -26.75 -21.49
C THR A 260 15.13 -26.39 -20.04
N ASN A 261 13.94 -25.86 -19.78
CA ASN A 261 13.52 -25.53 -18.41
C ASN A 261 13.22 -26.83 -17.64
N PRO A 262 13.98 -27.16 -16.58
CA PRO A 262 13.85 -28.43 -15.89
C PRO A 262 12.49 -28.60 -15.20
N ILE A 263 11.88 -27.51 -14.72
CA ILE A 263 10.57 -27.53 -14.05
C ILE A 263 9.48 -27.88 -15.06
N TYR A 264 9.52 -27.29 -16.26
CA TYR A 264 8.52 -27.56 -17.29
C TYR A 264 8.68 -28.96 -17.87
N LEU A 265 9.91 -29.43 -18.05
CA LEU A 265 10.21 -30.79 -18.48
C LEU A 265 9.73 -31.84 -17.44
N ASP A 266 9.90 -31.55 -16.15
CA ASP A 266 9.42 -32.41 -15.06
C ASP A 266 7.89 -32.48 -15.05
N THR A 267 7.23 -31.32 -15.07
CA THR A 267 5.75 -31.26 -15.11
C THR A 267 5.20 -32.05 -16.31
N TYR A 268 5.76 -31.86 -17.51
CA TYR A 268 5.31 -32.58 -18.70
C TYR A 268 5.59 -34.07 -18.60
N GLY A 269 6.77 -34.45 -18.15
CA GLY A 269 7.15 -35.87 -17.97
C GLY A 269 6.26 -36.57 -16.94
N TRP A 270 5.92 -35.89 -15.85
CA TRP A 270 5.00 -36.41 -14.82
C TRP A 270 3.56 -36.56 -15.35
N ILE A 271 3.08 -35.61 -16.14
CA ILE A 271 1.77 -35.72 -16.82
C ILE A 271 1.75 -36.90 -17.77
N MET A 272 2.83 -37.12 -18.57
CA MET A 272 2.96 -38.29 -19.44
C MET A 272 2.90 -39.60 -18.66
N TYR A 273 3.57 -39.65 -17.51
CA TYR A 273 3.51 -40.79 -16.61
C TYR A 273 2.07 -41.06 -16.12
N ARG A 274 1.36 -40.00 -15.70
CA ARG A 274 -0.05 -40.11 -15.24
C ARG A 274 -1.00 -40.54 -16.35
N LEU A 275 -0.70 -40.23 -17.61
CA LEU A 275 -1.44 -40.68 -18.82
C LEU A 275 -1.05 -42.10 -19.26
N GLY A 276 -0.02 -42.71 -18.66
CA GLY A 276 0.47 -44.05 -19.02
C GLY A 276 1.44 -44.08 -20.20
N HIS A 277 1.90 -42.94 -20.68
CA HIS A 277 2.87 -42.84 -21.78
C HIS A 277 4.32 -42.96 -21.25
N CYS A 278 4.70 -44.18 -20.88
CA CYS A 278 5.93 -44.48 -20.18
C CYS A 278 7.21 -44.02 -20.88
N GLU A 279 7.35 -44.24 -22.17
CA GLU A 279 8.54 -43.83 -22.92
C GLU A 279 8.74 -42.31 -22.89
N SER A 280 7.66 -41.58 -23.17
CA SER A 280 7.68 -40.11 -23.11
C SER A 280 7.97 -39.61 -21.69
N ALA A 281 7.35 -40.22 -20.69
CA ALA A 281 7.57 -39.85 -19.30
C ALA A 281 9.06 -39.94 -18.91
N LEU A 282 9.68 -41.12 -19.15
CA LEU A 282 11.08 -41.34 -18.85
C LEU A 282 12.00 -40.40 -19.64
N PHE A 283 11.69 -40.18 -20.90
CA PHE A 283 12.47 -39.27 -21.75
C PHE A 283 12.49 -37.83 -21.18
N TYR A 284 11.32 -37.26 -20.88
CA TYR A 284 11.25 -35.88 -20.41
C TYR A 284 11.75 -35.72 -18.97
N LEU A 285 11.47 -36.66 -18.06
CA LEU A 285 11.99 -36.64 -16.70
C LEU A 285 13.51 -36.77 -16.66
N LYS A 286 14.11 -37.58 -17.55
CA LYS A 286 15.56 -37.65 -17.70
C LYS A 286 16.15 -36.33 -18.16
N ARG A 287 15.54 -35.69 -19.16
CA ARG A 287 15.95 -34.36 -19.62
C ARG A 287 15.80 -33.31 -18.54
N ALA A 288 14.78 -33.35 -17.68
CA ALA A 288 14.65 -32.45 -16.55
C ALA A 288 15.87 -32.56 -15.63
N ILE A 289 16.34 -33.79 -15.33
CA ILE A 289 17.57 -34.01 -14.54
C ILE A 289 18.80 -33.43 -15.26
N GLU A 290 18.96 -33.71 -16.56
CA GLU A 290 20.11 -33.26 -17.35
C GLU A 290 20.21 -31.72 -17.41
N HIS A 291 19.09 -31.01 -17.40
CA HIS A 291 19.03 -29.55 -17.44
C HIS A 291 18.97 -28.88 -16.07
N SER A 292 18.93 -29.62 -14.96
CA SER A 292 18.85 -29.06 -13.60
C SER A 292 20.19 -28.46 -13.07
N GLY A 293 21.28 -28.59 -13.81
CA GLY A 293 22.60 -28.09 -13.38
C GLY A 293 23.17 -28.85 -12.17
N GLU A 294 23.97 -28.17 -11.36
CA GLU A 294 24.69 -28.80 -10.23
C GLU A 294 23.77 -29.23 -9.07
N LYS A 295 22.62 -28.60 -8.91
CA LYS A 295 21.69 -28.86 -7.81
C LYS A 295 20.32 -29.28 -8.34
N ILE A 296 20.14 -30.59 -8.45
CA ILE A 296 18.88 -31.17 -8.92
C ILE A 296 17.81 -31.08 -7.81
N ASP A 297 16.60 -30.65 -8.17
CA ASP A 297 15.46 -30.67 -7.26
C ASP A 297 15.12 -32.12 -6.85
N LYS A 298 14.84 -32.31 -5.56
CA LYS A 298 14.47 -33.63 -5.02
C LYS A 298 13.17 -34.16 -5.62
N GLU A 299 12.26 -33.28 -5.98
CA GLU A 299 10.98 -33.63 -6.59
C GLU A 299 11.20 -34.24 -7.97
N ILE A 300 12.02 -33.63 -8.82
CA ILE A 300 12.41 -34.15 -10.14
C ILE A 300 13.03 -35.57 -10.03
N LEU A 301 13.93 -35.75 -9.07
CA LEU A 301 14.53 -37.08 -8.82
C LEU A 301 13.50 -38.11 -8.35
N THR A 302 12.53 -37.69 -7.56
CA THR A 302 11.45 -38.55 -7.06
C THR A 302 10.56 -39.02 -8.17
N HIS A 303 10.11 -38.06 -9.06
CA HIS A 303 9.31 -38.38 -10.21
C HIS A 303 9.97 -39.35 -11.16
N TYR A 304 11.25 -39.12 -11.49
CA TYR A 304 12.01 -40.05 -12.35
C TYR A 304 12.15 -41.45 -11.73
N LYS A 305 12.46 -41.56 -10.44
CA LYS A 305 12.55 -42.85 -9.75
C LYS A 305 11.23 -43.60 -9.72
N GLU A 306 10.13 -42.90 -9.50
CA GLU A 306 8.81 -43.51 -9.48
C GLU A 306 8.40 -44.01 -10.87
N ALA A 307 8.55 -43.16 -11.90
CA ALA A 307 8.27 -43.54 -13.28
C ALA A 307 9.14 -44.70 -13.72
N SER A 308 10.44 -44.72 -13.40
CA SER A 308 11.36 -45.80 -13.74
C SER A 308 11.03 -47.19 -13.11
N LYS A 309 10.34 -47.18 -11.95
CA LYS A 309 9.91 -48.42 -11.30
C LYS A 309 8.66 -49.01 -11.95
N ARG A 310 7.72 -48.18 -12.42
CA ARG A 310 6.44 -48.65 -12.94
C ARG A 310 6.40 -48.78 -14.46
N CYS A 311 7.27 -48.10 -15.15
CA CYS A 311 7.41 -48.11 -16.60
C CYS A 311 8.45 -49.11 -17.11
N LYS A 312 8.57 -50.20 -16.44
CA LYS A 312 9.44 -51.33 -16.86
C LYS A 312 8.75 -52.27 -17.81
#